data_9a83c87ce33fd5441e539c9f36e764f0
#
_entry.id   9a83c87ce33fd5441e539c9f36e764f0
#
_cell.length_a   1.000
_cell.length_b   1.000
_cell.length_c   1.000
_cell.angle_alpha   90.00
_cell.angle_beta   90.00
_cell.angle_gamma   90.00
#
_symmetry.space_group_name_H-M   'P 1'
#
loop_
_entity.id
_entity.type
_entity.pdbx_description
1 polymer ?
#
loop_
_entity_poly.entity_id
_entity_poly.type
_entity_poly.pdbx_seq_one_letter_code
_entity_poly.pdbx_strand_id
1 'polypeptide(L)'
;LGYDLNAGENYYGPYYDDWSEKTDDELYEEALTEDTTINVYATSSKMMKVEESFEETYPGLDLVVFDLDNDEVLSKAKIEHDTGNITADVLQTKDVNGNVFHEWYNQDILEPYFPKDICSHIDEENLKYGYPLYASQSMWFYNTAAFPDGQPIHSWWEIIEKNEDGTQKYRLFTKEIGQESAYLSLFASFINNADEMAQSYKDTYGKDLEYTYDASDFNFKVPEKNAGVEYLWRFSQAEMTFIGDGDELVLAVHNSTAENPALCLASAGKIGNRDESGYDIAWC
;
A
#
# COMPACT_ATOMS: atom_id res chain seq x y z
N LEU A 1 -16.35 21.50 -1.84
CA LEU A 1 -16.64 20.25 -2.53
C LEU A 1 -17.19 19.31 -1.47
N GLY A 2 -18.53 19.16 -1.43
CA GLY A 2 -19.19 18.22 -0.53
C GLY A 2 -19.28 16.87 -1.22
N TYR A 3 -18.41 15.96 -0.89
CA TYR A 3 -18.56 14.58 -1.25
C TYR A 3 -19.68 13.98 -0.42
N ASP A 4 -20.67 13.38 -1.07
CA ASP A 4 -21.69 12.60 -0.39
C ASP A 4 -21.09 11.26 0.03
N LEU A 5 -20.63 11.18 1.27
CA LEU A 5 -20.10 9.94 1.85
C LEU A 5 -21.16 8.83 1.96
N ASN A 6 -22.44 9.14 1.70
CA ASN A 6 -23.54 8.17 1.66
C ASN A 6 -23.80 7.64 0.24
N ALA A 7 -23.06 8.05 -0.77
CA ALA A 7 -23.13 7.47 -2.11
C ALA A 7 -22.77 5.96 -2.13
N GLY A 8 -22.24 5.42 -1.02
CA GLY A 8 -21.90 4.01 -0.86
C GLY A 8 -23.05 3.01 -0.87
N GLU A 9 -24.31 3.43 -0.73
CA GLU A 9 -25.45 2.49 -0.76
C GLU A 9 -25.85 2.03 -2.17
N ASN A 10 -25.32 2.68 -3.25
CA ASN A 10 -25.57 2.32 -4.64
C ASN A 10 -24.30 2.19 -5.48
N TYR A 11 -23.18 1.94 -4.83
CA TYR A 11 -21.87 1.87 -5.48
C TYR A 11 -21.74 0.70 -6.47
N TYR A 12 -22.45 -0.37 -6.18
CA TYR A 12 -22.52 -1.57 -7.02
C TYR A 12 -23.52 -1.46 -8.15
N GLY A 13 -23.98 -0.32 -8.56
CA GLY A 13 -24.87 -0.03 -9.67
C GLY A 13 -25.46 -1.17 -10.51
N PRO A 14 -26.20 -0.91 -11.57
CA PRO A 14 -26.80 -1.95 -12.41
C PRO A 14 -25.79 -2.94 -13.01
N TYR A 15 -24.51 -2.58 -13.10
CA TYR A 15 -23.46 -3.43 -13.65
C TYR A 15 -23.11 -4.61 -12.77
N TYR A 16 -23.22 -4.51 -11.44
CA TYR A 16 -22.94 -5.61 -10.53
C TYR A 16 -23.85 -6.83 -10.78
N ASP A 17 -25.13 -6.58 -11.06
CA ASP A 17 -26.11 -7.66 -11.28
C ASP A 17 -26.02 -8.26 -12.70
N ASP A 18 -25.61 -7.49 -13.68
CA ASP A 18 -25.62 -7.91 -15.09
C ASP A 18 -24.36 -8.70 -15.48
N TRP A 19 -23.20 -8.23 -15.10
CA TRP A 19 -21.92 -8.89 -15.43
C TRP A 19 -21.48 -9.98 -14.45
N SER A 20 -21.85 -9.85 -13.19
CA SER A 20 -21.43 -10.76 -12.12
C SER A 20 -22.08 -12.14 -12.17
N GLU A 21 -23.14 -12.33 -12.94
CA GLU A 21 -23.86 -13.61 -13.08
C GLU A 21 -23.37 -14.44 -14.27
N LYS A 22 -22.58 -13.87 -15.19
CA LYS A 22 -21.97 -14.62 -16.29
C LYS A 22 -20.89 -15.55 -15.77
N THR A 23 -20.85 -16.74 -16.34
CA THR A 23 -19.77 -17.70 -16.10
C THR A 23 -18.51 -17.31 -16.89
N ASP A 24 -17.35 -17.84 -16.49
CA ASP A 24 -16.10 -17.64 -17.21
C ASP A 24 -16.21 -18.11 -18.67
N ASP A 25 -16.92 -19.21 -18.92
CA ASP A 25 -17.15 -19.74 -20.28
C ASP A 25 -17.98 -18.76 -21.12
N GLU A 26 -19.02 -18.15 -20.55
CA GLU A 26 -19.86 -17.16 -21.24
C GLU A 26 -19.07 -15.88 -21.56
N LEU A 27 -18.26 -15.40 -20.63
CA LEU A 27 -17.38 -14.26 -20.82
C LEU A 27 -16.30 -14.54 -21.88
N TYR A 28 -15.73 -15.73 -21.85
CA TYR A 28 -14.73 -16.15 -22.83
C TYR A 28 -15.30 -16.19 -24.27
N GLU A 29 -16.48 -16.80 -24.44
CA GLU A 29 -17.14 -16.87 -25.76
C GLU A 29 -17.50 -15.46 -26.29
N GLU A 30 -17.88 -14.54 -25.41
CA GLU A 30 -18.14 -13.15 -25.81
C GLU A 30 -16.84 -12.44 -26.20
N ALA A 31 -15.78 -12.55 -25.38
CA ALA A 31 -14.48 -11.93 -25.64
C ALA A 31 -13.88 -12.35 -27.01
N LEU A 32 -14.09 -13.60 -27.43
CA LEU A 32 -13.66 -14.07 -28.75
C LEU A 32 -14.37 -13.38 -29.92
N THR A 33 -15.47 -12.68 -29.67
CA THR A 33 -16.22 -11.93 -30.70
C THR A 33 -15.84 -10.45 -30.78
N GLU A 34 -15.04 -9.97 -29.85
CA GLU A 34 -14.58 -8.58 -29.71
C GLU A 34 -13.10 -8.44 -30.09
N ASP A 35 -12.42 -7.40 -29.61
CA ASP A 35 -10.97 -7.32 -29.69
C ASP A 35 -10.35 -8.33 -28.73
N THR A 36 -9.61 -9.27 -29.28
CA THR A 36 -9.03 -10.39 -28.52
C THR A 36 -7.79 -10.03 -27.73
N THR A 37 -7.31 -8.78 -27.81
CA THR A 37 -6.19 -8.27 -27.02
C THR A 37 -6.70 -7.54 -25.79
N ILE A 38 -6.29 -7.98 -24.62
CA ILE A 38 -6.65 -7.40 -23.32
C ILE A 38 -5.43 -6.68 -22.75
N ASN A 39 -5.50 -5.37 -22.63
CA ASN A 39 -4.41 -4.54 -22.10
C ASN A 39 -4.62 -4.23 -20.63
N VAL A 40 -3.67 -4.65 -19.79
CA VAL A 40 -3.71 -4.44 -18.34
C VAL A 40 -2.60 -3.47 -17.93
N TYR A 41 -2.97 -2.35 -17.32
CA TYR A 41 -2.01 -1.49 -16.63
C TYR A 41 -1.91 -1.91 -15.18
N ALA A 42 -0.73 -2.34 -14.74
CA ALA A 42 -0.53 -2.94 -13.43
C ALA A 42 0.64 -2.33 -12.66
N THR A 43 0.49 -2.25 -11.35
CA THR A 43 1.54 -1.76 -10.43
C THR A 43 2.38 -2.90 -9.85
N SER A 44 2.36 -4.06 -10.48
CA SER A 44 3.08 -5.24 -10.01
C SER A 44 3.60 -6.07 -11.18
N SER A 45 4.91 -6.20 -11.27
CA SER A 45 5.58 -7.09 -12.23
C SER A 45 5.13 -8.56 -12.14
N LYS A 46 4.52 -8.95 -11.01
CA LYS A 46 3.93 -10.29 -10.85
C LYS A 46 2.76 -10.54 -11.80
N MET A 47 2.06 -9.48 -12.21
CA MET A 47 0.97 -9.58 -13.18
C MET A 47 1.44 -10.08 -14.56
N MET A 48 2.68 -9.75 -14.97
CA MET A 48 3.26 -10.27 -16.21
C MET A 48 3.37 -11.81 -16.22
N LYS A 49 3.45 -12.45 -15.05
CA LYS A 49 3.49 -13.92 -14.94
C LYS A 49 2.12 -14.57 -15.19
N VAL A 50 1.06 -13.76 -15.22
CA VAL A 50 -0.30 -14.24 -15.48
C VAL A 50 -0.55 -14.40 -17.00
N GLU A 51 0.17 -13.67 -17.85
CA GLU A 51 -0.02 -13.68 -19.32
C GLU A 51 -0.04 -15.11 -19.88
N GLU A 52 1.05 -15.85 -19.68
CA GLU A 52 1.18 -17.23 -20.19
C GLU A 52 0.07 -18.16 -19.71
N SER A 53 -0.24 -18.13 -18.40
CA SER A 53 -1.27 -18.98 -17.82
C SER A 53 -2.69 -18.59 -18.24
N PHE A 54 -2.92 -17.31 -18.51
CA PHE A 54 -4.18 -16.80 -19.02
C PHE A 54 -4.43 -17.27 -20.46
N GLU A 55 -3.43 -17.11 -21.34
CA GLU A 55 -3.51 -17.53 -22.73
C GLU A 55 -3.60 -19.05 -22.91
N GLU A 56 -2.96 -19.80 -22.01
CA GLU A 56 -3.14 -21.27 -21.94
C GLU A 56 -4.57 -21.66 -21.55
N THR A 57 -5.20 -20.88 -20.66
CA THR A 57 -6.55 -21.14 -20.16
C THR A 57 -7.62 -20.70 -21.17
N TYR A 58 -7.38 -19.57 -21.85
CA TYR A 58 -8.29 -18.93 -22.79
C TYR A 58 -7.67 -18.75 -24.19
N PRO A 59 -7.46 -19.84 -24.95
CA PRO A 59 -6.80 -19.80 -26.25
C PRO A 59 -7.50 -18.88 -27.24
N GLY A 60 -6.75 -17.96 -27.83
CA GLY A 60 -7.28 -16.98 -28.79
C GLY A 60 -7.49 -15.60 -28.20
N LEU A 61 -7.36 -15.45 -26.87
CA LEU A 61 -7.19 -14.16 -26.22
C LEU A 61 -5.69 -13.92 -25.97
N ASP A 62 -5.26 -12.67 -26.08
CA ASP A 62 -3.89 -12.18 -25.89
C ASP A 62 -3.89 -11.19 -24.71
N LEU A 63 -3.20 -11.53 -23.64
CA LEU A 63 -3.12 -10.68 -22.43
C LEU A 63 -1.80 -9.92 -22.44
N VAL A 64 -1.86 -8.60 -22.49
CA VAL A 64 -0.69 -7.72 -22.49
C VAL A 64 -0.64 -6.90 -21.21
N VAL A 65 0.33 -7.18 -20.36
CA VAL A 65 0.50 -6.47 -19.07
C VAL A 65 1.61 -5.42 -19.17
N PHE A 66 1.28 -4.18 -18.84
CA PHE A 66 2.21 -3.08 -18.72
C PHE A 66 2.54 -2.86 -17.23
N ASP A 67 3.78 -3.14 -16.84
CA ASP A 67 4.28 -2.88 -15.48
C ASP A 67 4.64 -1.41 -15.34
N LEU A 68 3.86 -0.67 -14.59
CA LEU A 68 3.93 0.79 -14.47
C LEU A 68 3.92 1.19 -12.98
N ASP A 69 4.47 2.36 -12.66
CA ASP A 69 4.28 2.94 -11.34
C ASP A 69 2.82 3.38 -11.12
N ASN A 70 2.38 3.43 -9.86
CA ASN A 70 0.99 3.75 -9.52
C ASN A 70 0.51 5.08 -10.12
N ASP A 71 1.34 6.11 -10.04
CA ASP A 71 1.00 7.43 -10.59
C ASP A 71 0.98 7.43 -12.13
N GLU A 72 1.78 6.55 -12.76
CA GLU A 72 1.76 6.35 -14.21
C GLU A 72 0.48 5.64 -14.65
N VAL A 73 0.04 4.57 -13.96
CA VAL A 73 -1.24 3.90 -14.24
C VAL A 73 -2.37 4.91 -14.20
N LEU A 74 -2.46 5.68 -13.10
CA LEU A 74 -3.54 6.63 -12.90
C LEU A 74 -3.50 7.78 -13.93
N SER A 75 -2.35 8.40 -14.14
CA SER A 75 -2.20 9.52 -15.06
C SER A 75 -2.43 9.10 -16.51
N LYS A 76 -1.93 7.92 -16.91
CA LYS A 76 -2.08 7.40 -18.26
C LYS A 76 -3.54 7.08 -18.56
N ALA A 77 -4.23 6.35 -17.68
CA ALA A 77 -5.65 6.04 -17.84
C ALA A 77 -6.51 7.31 -17.92
N LYS A 78 -6.23 8.32 -17.09
CA LYS A 78 -6.92 9.61 -17.13
C LYS A 78 -6.71 10.35 -18.45
N ILE A 79 -5.48 10.39 -18.97
CA ILE A 79 -5.17 11.05 -20.25
C ILE A 79 -5.86 10.31 -21.40
N GLU A 80 -5.86 8.98 -21.41
CA GLU A 80 -6.53 8.17 -22.43
C GLU A 80 -8.03 8.44 -22.47
N HIS A 81 -8.67 8.47 -21.31
CA HIS A 81 -10.08 8.82 -21.19
C HIS A 81 -10.36 10.24 -21.72
N ASP A 82 -9.59 11.24 -21.26
CA ASP A 82 -9.81 12.66 -21.63
C ASP A 82 -9.59 12.92 -23.12
N THR A 83 -8.75 12.11 -23.77
CA THR A 83 -8.47 12.22 -25.21
C THR A 83 -9.34 11.29 -26.07
N GLY A 84 -10.09 10.39 -25.47
CA GLY A 84 -10.90 9.39 -26.14
C GLY A 84 -10.08 8.30 -26.84
N ASN A 85 -8.80 8.12 -26.47
CA ASN A 85 -7.91 7.11 -27.01
C ASN A 85 -7.61 6.06 -25.94
N ILE A 86 -8.63 5.32 -25.52
CA ILE A 86 -8.54 4.33 -24.46
C ILE A 86 -7.79 3.11 -25.00
N THR A 87 -6.73 2.71 -24.31
CA THR A 87 -5.92 1.53 -24.62
C THR A 87 -6.08 0.47 -23.53
N ALA A 88 -6.15 0.88 -22.27
CA ALA A 88 -6.27 -0.05 -21.16
C ALA A 88 -7.70 -0.58 -21.01
N ASP A 89 -7.83 -1.90 -20.94
CA ASP A 89 -9.09 -2.58 -20.62
C ASP A 89 -9.23 -2.80 -19.12
N VAL A 90 -8.11 -3.04 -18.43
CA VAL A 90 -8.09 -3.32 -16.98
C VAL A 90 -7.01 -2.49 -16.30
N LEU A 91 -7.36 -1.91 -15.14
CA LEU A 91 -6.41 -1.23 -14.27
C LEU A 91 -6.23 -2.00 -12.95
N GLN A 92 -5.00 -2.41 -12.67
CA GLN A 92 -4.59 -2.91 -11.36
C GLN A 92 -3.76 -1.82 -10.70
N THR A 93 -4.33 -1.14 -9.72
CA THR A 93 -3.73 0.05 -9.09
C THR A 93 -4.01 0.09 -7.59
N LYS A 94 -3.36 1.03 -6.90
CA LYS A 94 -3.63 1.36 -5.51
C LYS A 94 -4.33 2.71 -5.49
N ASP A 95 -5.55 2.77 -4.96
CA ASP A 95 -6.28 4.03 -4.84
C ASP A 95 -5.96 4.76 -3.52
N VAL A 96 -4.67 5.01 -3.28
CA VAL A 96 -4.17 5.57 -2.02
C VAL A 96 -4.78 6.94 -1.71
N ASN A 97 -5.05 7.73 -2.74
CA ASN A 97 -5.61 9.08 -2.60
C ASN A 97 -7.14 9.12 -2.72
N GLY A 98 -7.77 7.98 -2.98
CA GLY A 98 -9.21 7.88 -3.19
C GLY A 98 -9.71 8.51 -4.50
N ASN A 99 -8.83 8.73 -5.49
CA ASN A 99 -9.20 9.35 -6.76
C ASN A 99 -10.17 8.48 -7.56
N VAL A 100 -9.92 7.17 -7.60
CA VAL A 100 -10.80 6.22 -8.29
C VAL A 100 -12.17 6.23 -7.62
N PHE A 101 -12.18 6.07 -6.29
CA PHE A 101 -13.42 6.03 -5.52
C PHE A 101 -14.22 7.33 -5.57
N HIS A 102 -13.55 8.49 -5.40
CA HIS A 102 -14.26 9.78 -5.27
C HIS A 102 -14.54 10.48 -6.59
N GLU A 103 -13.75 10.24 -7.61
CA GLU A 103 -13.80 11.02 -8.83
C GLU A 103 -14.15 10.17 -10.06
N TRP A 104 -13.45 9.05 -10.28
CA TRP A 104 -13.48 8.38 -11.58
C TRP A 104 -14.77 7.63 -11.86
N TYR A 105 -15.36 6.99 -10.85
CA TYR A 105 -16.67 6.36 -11.01
C TYR A 105 -17.77 7.38 -11.34
N ASN A 106 -17.67 8.58 -10.78
CA ASN A 106 -18.65 9.66 -11.06
C ASN A 106 -18.43 10.35 -12.41
N GLN A 107 -17.32 10.05 -13.10
CA GLN A 107 -16.95 10.63 -14.38
C GLN A 107 -16.98 9.62 -15.53
N ASP A 108 -17.51 8.43 -15.29
CA ASP A 108 -17.58 7.31 -16.24
C ASP A 108 -16.19 6.94 -16.83
N ILE A 109 -15.11 7.09 -16.04
CA ILE A 109 -13.75 6.72 -16.45
C ILE A 109 -13.55 5.22 -16.29
N LEU A 110 -14.16 4.63 -15.27
CA LEU A 110 -14.09 3.19 -14.98
C LEU A 110 -15.51 2.63 -14.83
N GLU A 111 -15.69 1.45 -15.37
CA GLU A 111 -16.85 0.61 -15.10
C GLU A 111 -16.51 -0.40 -13.97
N PRO A 112 -17.32 -0.47 -12.91
CA PRO A 112 -17.09 -1.46 -11.86
C PRO A 112 -17.45 -2.86 -12.35
N TYR A 113 -16.59 -3.84 -12.06
CA TYR A 113 -16.85 -5.25 -12.30
C TYR A 113 -16.59 -6.07 -11.03
N PHE A 114 -17.60 -6.79 -10.56
CA PHE A 114 -17.55 -7.60 -9.34
C PHE A 114 -18.06 -9.00 -9.63
N PRO A 115 -17.20 -9.96 -10.01
CA PRO A 115 -17.62 -11.35 -10.27
C PRO A 115 -18.21 -11.96 -9.01
N LYS A 116 -19.48 -12.36 -9.08
CA LYS A 116 -20.32 -12.76 -7.94
C LYS A 116 -19.79 -13.97 -7.18
N ASP A 117 -19.28 -14.95 -7.89
CA ASP A 117 -18.72 -16.16 -7.30
C ASP A 117 -17.48 -15.86 -6.44
N ILE A 118 -16.56 -15.03 -6.94
CA ILE A 118 -15.34 -14.63 -6.22
C ILE A 118 -15.70 -13.62 -5.11
N CYS A 119 -16.49 -12.60 -5.44
CA CYS A 119 -16.84 -11.54 -4.50
C CYS A 119 -17.67 -12.06 -3.30
N SER A 120 -18.42 -13.15 -3.48
CA SER A 120 -19.15 -13.80 -2.37
C SER A 120 -18.25 -14.33 -1.25
N HIS A 121 -16.95 -14.46 -1.50
CA HIS A 121 -15.94 -14.90 -0.52
C HIS A 121 -15.14 -13.75 0.07
N ILE A 122 -15.46 -12.51 -0.29
CA ILE A 122 -14.79 -11.29 0.17
C ILE A 122 -15.76 -10.52 1.06
N ASP A 123 -15.27 -10.02 2.20
CA ASP A 123 -16.08 -9.19 3.09
C ASP A 123 -16.59 -7.96 2.34
N GLU A 124 -17.88 -7.66 2.44
CA GLU A 124 -18.55 -6.54 1.75
C GLU A 124 -17.84 -5.19 1.97
N GLU A 125 -17.30 -4.98 3.18
CA GLU A 125 -16.53 -3.78 3.51
C GLU A 125 -15.28 -3.61 2.61
N ASN A 126 -14.65 -4.70 2.22
CA ASN A 126 -13.48 -4.67 1.34
C ASN A 126 -13.83 -4.46 -0.14
N LEU A 127 -15.06 -4.74 -0.54
CA LEU A 127 -15.56 -4.51 -1.90
C LEU A 127 -15.97 -3.05 -2.15
N LYS A 128 -16.17 -2.28 -1.08
CA LYS A 128 -16.67 -0.91 -1.14
C LYS A 128 -15.87 0.02 -2.06
N TYR A 129 -14.57 -0.22 -2.22
CA TYR A 129 -13.65 0.64 -2.96
C TYR A 129 -13.15 0.04 -4.28
N GLY A 130 -13.83 -0.95 -4.79
CA GLY A 130 -13.46 -1.69 -5.99
C GLY A 130 -13.16 -3.16 -5.70
N TYR A 131 -12.89 -3.93 -6.76
CA TYR A 131 -12.54 -5.34 -6.64
C TYR A 131 -11.10 -5.51 -6.13
N PRO A 132 -10.89 -6.05 -4.91
CA PRO A 132 -9.56 -6.17 -4.34
C PRO A 132 -8.86 -7.43 -4.88
N LEU A 133 -7.79 -7.25 -5.64
CA LEU A 133 -6.98 -8.37 -6.12
C LEU A 133 -6.16 -8.99 -4.99
N TYR A 134 -5.53 -8.14 -4.17
CA TYR A 134 -4.79 -8.55 -2.97
C TYR A 134 -4.62 -7.36 -2.01
N ALA A 135 -4.38 -7.65 -0.73
CA ALA A 135 -3.97 -6.67 0.25
C ALA A 135 -2.47 -6.83 0.55
N SER A 136 -1.77 -5.71 0.66
CA SER A 136 -0.37 -5.67 1.08
C SER A 136 -0.22 -4.68 2.21
N GLN A 137 0.55 -5.08 3.23
CA GLN A 137 0.89 -4.23 4.37
C GLN A 137 2.37 -3.88 4.34
N SER A 138 2.73 -2.69 4.81
CA SER A 138 4.11 -2.34 5.10
C SER A 138 4.42 -2.73 6.54
N MET A 139 5.53 -3.43 6.72
CA MET A 139 5.97 -3.96 8.01
C MET A 139 7.40 -3.49 8.30
N TRP A 140 7.73 -3.34 9.58
CA TRP A 140 9.10 -3.15 9.98
C TRP A 140 9.81 -4.50 10.05
N PHE A 141 10.87 -4.64 9.27
CA PHE A 141 11.72 -5.83 9.27
C PHE A 141 12.92 -5.65 10.18
N TYR A 142 13.33 -6.74 10.81
CA TYR A 142 14.52 -6.82 11.65
C TYR A 142 15.33 -8.09 11.33
N ASN A 143 16.60 -8.11 11.72
CA ASN A 143 17.48 -9.28 11.57
C ASN A 143 17.27 -10.26 12.73
N THR A 144 16.84 -11.49 12.46
CA THR A 144 16.57 -12.52 13.46
C THR A 144 17.86 -13.04 14.15
N ALA A 145 19.00 -12.97 13.47
CA ALA A 145 20.29 -13.34 14.07
C ALA A 145 20.80 -12.25 15.04
N ALA A 146 20.46 -10.96 14.77
CA ALA A 146 20.76 -9.86 15.68
C ALA A 146 19.84 -9.83 16.91
N PHE A 147 18.62 -10.37 16.79
CA PHE A 147 17.60 -10.40 17.84
C PHE A 147 17.06 -11.82 18.03
N PRO A 148 17.87 -12.73 18.63
CA PRO A 148 17.49 -14.14 18.78
C PRO A 148 16.33 -14.36 19.77
N ASP A 149 16.08 -13.41 20.65
CA ASP A 149 15.00 -13.46 21.65
C ASP A 149 13.63 -13.03 21.09
N GLY A 150 13.58 -12.58 19.84
CA GLY A 150 12.36 -12.17 19.14
C GLY A 150 12.38 -10.73 18.65
N GLN A 151 11.19 -10.21 18.32
CA GLN A 151 11.07 -8.86 17.75
C GLN A 151 11.60 -7.79 18.72
N PRO A 152 12.40 -6.83 18.20
CA PRO A 152 13.02 -5.79 19.03
C PRO A 152 12.12 -4.61 19.35
N ILE A 153 10.98 -4.48 18.67
CA ILE A 153 10.02 -3.38 18.82
C ILE A 153 8.59 -3.91 18.92
N HIS A 154 7.77 -3.26 19.74
CA HIS A 154 6.35 -3.57 19.96
C HIS A 154 5.46 -2.33 19.75
N SER A 155 6.07 -1.18 19.51
CA SER A 155 5.43 0.11 19.33
C SER A 155 6.18 0.93 18.30
N TRP A 156 5.46 1.77 17.54
CA TRP A 156 6.06 2.76 16.65
C TRP A 156 7.06 3.66 17.38
N TRP A 157 6.82 3.98 18.65
CA TRP A 157 7.67 4.85 19.45
C TRP A 157 9.08 4.27 19.69
N GLU A 158 9.21 2.95 19.76
CA GLU A 158 10.49 2.28 19.97
C GLU A 158 11.41 2.33 18.75
N ILE A 159 10.84 2.56 17.53
CA ILE A 159 11.60 2.69 16.28
C ILE A 159 12.55 3.90 16.35
N ILE A 160 12.09 4.97 16.99
CA ILE A 160 12.81 6.25 17.10
C ILE A 160 13.53 6.44 18.44
N GLU A 161 13.68 5.35 19.21
CA GLU A 161 14.42 5.38 20.46
C GLU A 161 15.89 5.77 20.26
N LYS A 162 16.42 6.43 21.29
CA LYS A 162 17.83 6.78 21.38
C LYS A 162 18.48 6.03 22.54
N ASN A 163 19.74 5.72 22.38
CA ASN A 163 20.61 5.19 23.42
C ASN A 163 20.84 6.26 24.52
N GLU A 164 21.39 5.87 25.66
CA GLU A 164 21.69 6.77 26.78
C GLU A 164 22.64 7.91 26.39
N ASP A 165 23.50 7.71 25.40
CA ASP A 165 24.42 8.73 24.87
C ASP A 165 23.78 9.66 23.83
N GLY A 166 22.48 9.46 23.56
CA GLY A 166 21.70 10.26 22.59
C GLY A 166 21.82 9.81 21.13
N THR A 167 22.62 8.79 20.83
CA THR A 167 22.69 8.19 19.49
C THR A 167 21.41 7.39 19.17
N GLN A 168 21.11 7.25 17.90
CA GLN A 168 19.97 6.47 17.45
C GLN A 168 20.18 4.97 17.71
N LYS A 169 19.16 4.31 18.24
CA LYS A 169 19.23 2.87 18.61
C LYS A 169 19.28 1.94 17.41
N TYR A 170 18.53 2.28 16.35
CA TYR A 170 18.44 1.49 15.13
C TYR A 170 18.84 2.33 13.91
N ARG A 171 19.58 1.75 12.98
CA ARG A 171 19.68 2.32 11.63
C ARG A 171 18.36 2.10 10.91
N LEU A 172 17.78 3.15 10.39
CA LEU A 172 16.48 3.10 9.72
C LEU A 172 16.65 3.17 8.21
N PHE A 173 16.00 2.23 7.53
CA PHE A 173 15.96 2.15 6.07
C PHE A 173 14.51 2.18 5.58
N THR A 174 14.24 2.98 4.57
CA THR A 174 12.91 3.09 3.95
C THR A 174 13.03 3.58 2.51
N LYS A 175 11.96 3.48 1.74
CA LYS A 175 11.85 4.26 0.51
C LYS A 175 11.70 5.74 0.84
N GLU A 176 11.99 6.60 -0.14
CA GLU A 176 11.77 8.02 0.02
C GLU A 176 10.28 8.30 0.26
N ILE A 177 9.98 8.90 1.40
CA ILE A 177 8.62 9.06 1.92
C ILE A 177 7.74 9.86 0.95
N GLY A 178 8.30 10.90 0.33
CA GLY A 178 7.57 11.76 -0.61
C GLY A 178 7.25 11.09 -1.95
N GLN A 179 7.90 9.98 -2.27
CA GLN A 179 7.70 9.23 -3.52
C GLN A 179 6.84 7.97 -3.34
N GLU A 180 6.56 7.58 -2.10
CA GLU A 180 5.71 6.42 -1.79
C GLU A 180 4.40 6.89 -1.16
N SER A 181 3.35 7.00 -1.97
CA SER A 181 2.04 7.50 -1.54
C SER A 181 1.43 6.70 -0.38
N ALA A 182 1.74 5.40 -0.28
CA ALA A 182 1.30 4.56 0.84
C ALA A 182 1.86 5.04 2.18
N TYR A 183 3.07 5.59 2.21
CA TYR A 183 3.66 6.15 3.44
C TYR A 183 2.99 7.46 3.85
N LEU A 184 2.56 8.28 2.89
CA LEU A 184 1.81 9.49 3.20
C LEU A 184 0.48 9.17 3.88
N SER A 185 -0.23 8.16 3.39
CA SER A 185 -1.48 7.68 4.01
C SER A 185 -1.23 7.09 5.41
N LEU A 186 -0.16 6.29 5.57
CA LEU A 186 0.24 5.76 6.87
C LEU A 186 0.51 6.89 7.87
N PHE A 187 1.28 7.89 7.48
CA PHE A 187 1.61 9.02 8.36
C PHE A 187 0.41 9.92 8.66
N ALA A 188 -0.48 10.11 7.69
CA ALA A 188 -1.75 10.79 7.94
C ALA A 188 -2.61 10.02 8.97
N SER A 189 -2.56 8.68 8.95
CA SER A 189 -3.30 7.88 9.92
C SER A 189 -2.82 8.10 11.35
N PHE A 190 -1.54 8.35 11.60
CA PHE A 190 -1.03 8.68 12.94
C PHE A 190 -1.63 9.96 13.48
N ILE A 191 -1.76 10.98 12.61
CA ILE A 191 -2.37 12.27 12.97
C ILE A 191 -3.85 12.09 13.30
N ASN A 192 -4.56 11.28 12.50
CA ASN A 192 -5.99 11.02 12.67
C ASN A 192 -6.28 10.15 13.91
N ASN A 193 -5.35 9.28 14.30
CA ASN A 193 -5.48 8.38 15.45
C ASN A 193 -4.60 8.83 16.63
N ALA A 194 -4.56 10.13 16.90
CA ALA A 194 -3.69 10.74 17.92
C ALA A 194 -3.89 10.15 19.33
N ASP A 195 -5.11 9.83 19.71
CA ASP A 195 -5.41 9.27 21.03
C ASP A 195 -4.82 7.86 21.18
N GLU A 196 -4.89 7.05 20.14
CA GLU A 196 -4.27 5.72 20.10
C GLU A 196 -2.75 5.82 20.15
N MET A 197 -2.17 6.78 19.44
CA MET A 197 -0.73 7.06 19.47
C MET A 197 -0.27 7.48 20.87
N ALA A 198 -1.05 8.33 21.57
CA ALA A 198 -0.76 8.73 22.94
C ALA A 198 -0.87 7.56 23.91
N GLN A 199 -1.90 6.72 23.76
CA GLN A 199 -2.08 5.52 24.59
C GLN A 199 -0.93 4.52 24.37
N SER A 200 -0.56 4.26 23.11
CA SER A 200 0.59 3.42 22.76
C SER A 200 1.89 3.89 23.41
N TYR A 201 2.13 5.22 23.45
CA TYR A 201 3.28 5.77 24.16
C TYR A 201 3.24 5.47 25.65
N LYS A 202 2.06 5.67 26.26
CA LYS A 202 1.87 5.40 27.69
C LYS A 202 2.03 3.93 28.04
N ASP A 203 1.52 3.03 27.20
CA ASP A 203 1.67 1.57 27.40
C ASP A 203 3.13 1.14 27.26
N THR A 204 3.87 1.74 26.32
CA THR A 204 5.28 1.44 26.09
C THR A 204 6.19 1.93 27.24
N TYR A 205 5.98 3.17 27.71
CA TYR A 205 6.91 3.84 28.61
C TYR A 205 6.38 4.06 30.05
N GLY A 206 5.11 3.72 30.32
CA GLY A 206 4.47 3.91 31.63
C GLY A 206 4.26 5.35 32.05
N LYS A 207 4.32 6.30 31.12
CA LYS A 207 4.18 7.75 31.38
C LYS A 207 3.44 8.45 30.26
N ASP A 208 2.85 9.59 30.56
CA ASP A 208 2.17 10.41 29.55
C ASP A 208 3.18 11.02 28.56
N LEU A 209 2.72 11.19 27.31
CA LEU A 209 3.51 11.80 26.23
C LEU A 209 3.78 13.27 26.51
N GLU A 210 5.04 13.67 26.43
CA GLU A 210 5.47 15.07 26.40
C GLU A 210 5.58 15.53 24.95
N TYR A 211 4.92 16.66 24.62
CA TYR A 211 4.96 17.26 23.30
C TYR A 211 6.17 18.18 23.18
N THR A 212 7.00 17.96 22.18
CA THR A 212 8.25 18.69 21.96
C THR A 212 8.22 19.57 20.71
N TYR A 213 7.25 19.34 19.80
CA TYR A 213 7.07 20.23 18.65
C TYR A 213 6.37 21.54 19.05
N ASP A 214 6.69 22.60 18.32
CA ASP A 214 5.93 23.85 18.35
C ASP A 214 5.13 23.97 17.04
N ALA A 215 3.82 24.21 17.15
CA ALA A 215 2.96 24.35 15.98
C ALA A 215 3.40 25.52 15.06
N SER A 216 4.16 26.48 15.57
CA SER A 216 4.73 27.58 14.79
C SER A 216 5.93 27.19 13.91
N ASP A 217 6.53 26.01 14.14
CA ASP A 217 7.62 25.48 13.31
C ASP A 217 7.15 24.98 11.94
N PHE A 218 5.83 24.81 11.78
CA PHE A 218 5.24 24.32 10.55
C PHE A 218 4.72 25.47 9.68
N ASN A 219 4.90 25.38 8.38
CA ASN A 219 4.37 26.32 7.40
C ASN A 219 2.89 26.07 7.03
N PHE A 220 2.25 25.15 7.73
CA PHE A 220 0.84 24.79 7.63
C PHE A 220 0.25 24.58 9.02
N LYS A 221 -1.08 24.59 9.11
CA LYS A 221 -1.76 24.46 10.39
C LYS A 221 -1.69 23.02 10.89
N VAL A 222 -1.10 22.85 12.08
CA VAL A 222 -1.12 21.60 12.85
C VAL A 222 -1.83 21.80 14.19
N PRO A 223 -2.41 20.77 14.80
CA PRO A 223 -2.93 20.84 16.17
C PRO A 223 -1.82 21.13 17.17
N GLU A 224 -2.10 21.90 18.23
CA GLU A 224 -1.12 22.21 19.28
C GLU A 224 -0.67 20.98 20.09
N LYS A 225 -1.53 19.99 20.22
CA LYS A 225 -1.26 18.71 20.91
C LYS A 225 -1.89 17.59 20.12
N ASN A 226 -1.07 16.81 19.43
CA ASN A 226 -1.47 15.64 18.67
C ASN A 226 -0.33 14.63 18.69
N ALA A 227 -0.56 13.45 19.24
CA ALA A 227 0.50 12.46 19.40
C ALA A 227 1.05 11.92 18.06
N GLY A 228 0.23 11.88 17.01
CA GLY A 228 0.69 11.55 15.67
C GLY A 228 1.64 12.60 15.10
N VAL A 229 1.34 13.89 15.29
CA VAL A 229 2.25 14.98 14.90
C VAL A 229 3.54 14.91 15.71
N GLU A 230 3.46 14.68 17.03
CA GLU A 230 4.65 14.51 17.87
C GLU A 230 5.51 13.32 17.42
N TYR A 231 4.88 12.19 17.08
CA TYR A 231 5.59 11.04 16.54
C TYR A 231 6.33 11.41 15.24
N LEU A 232 5.62 12.00 14.29
CA LEU A 232 6.19 12.38 12.99
C LEU A 232 7.27 13.44 13.13
N TRP A 233 7.12 14.37 14.06
CA TRP A 233 8.15 15.35 14.41
C TRP A 233 9.44 14.67 14.89
N ARG A 234 9.33 13.74 15.84
CA ARG A 234 10.48 12.96 16.32
C ARG A 234 11.05 12.06 15.23
N PHE A 235 10.18 11.43 14.45
CA PHE A 235 10.59 10.58 13.32
C PHE A 235 11.37 11.35 12.26
N SER A 236 10.99 12.60 11.99
CA SER A 236 11.70 13.48 11.05
C SER A 236 13.11 13.88 11.54
N GLN A 237 13.38 13.77 12.84
CA GLN A 237 14.70 14.02 13.44
C GLN A 237 15.58 12.76 13.45
N ALA A 238 15.04 11.61 13.05
CA ALA A 238 15.79 10.37 12.96
C ALA A 238 16.65 10.36 11.69
N GLU A 239 17.84 9.79 11.79
CA GLU A 239 18.70 9.55 10.64
C GLU A 239 18.13 8.35 9.86
N MET A 240 17.72 8.59 8.60
CA MET A 240 17.18 7.57 7.72
C MET A 240 18.01 7.43 6.47
N THR A 241 18.15 6.21 5.99
CA THR A 241 18.74 5.89 4.69
C THR A 241 17.63 5.49 3.72
N PHE A 242 17.55 6.18 2.59
CA PHE A 242 16.56 5.91 1.57
C PHE A 242 17.11 4.95 0.52
N ILE A 243 16.36 3.86 0.26
CA ILE A 243 16.66 2.84 -0.73
C ILE A 243 15.38 2.59 -1.54
N GLY A 244 15.43 2.75 -2.87
CA GLY A 244 14.27 2.63 -3.76
C GLY A 244 13.76 1.20 -3.91
N ASP A 245 14.67 0.23 -3.89
CA ASP A 245 14.32 -1.18 -4.08
C ASP A 245 14.00 -1.90 -2.77
N GLY A 246 12.89 -2.65 -2.75
CA GLY A 246 12.42 -3.36 -1.55
C GLY A 246 13.28 -4.57 -1.17
N ASP A 247 13.96 -5.22 -2.10
CA ASP A 247 14.85 -6.35 -1.81
C ASP A 247 16.17 -5.85 -1.22
N GLU A 248 16.66 -4.70 -1.69
CA GLU A 248 17.81 -4.04 -1.10
C GLU A 248 17.54 -3.53 0.33
N LEU A 249 16.30 -3.09 0.62
CA LEU A 249 15.89 -2.72 1.98
C LEU A 249 16.03 -3.89 2.95
N VAL A 250 15.47 -5.06 2.61
CA VAL A 250 15.55 -6.23 3.50
C VAL A 250 16.95 -6.85 3.53
N LEU A 251 17.73 -6.71 2.45
CA LEU A 251 19.15 -7.09 2.42
C LEU A 251 19.98 -6.24 3.39
N ALA A 252 19.71 -4.93 3.47
CA ALA A 252 20.38 -4.04 4.42
C ALA A 252 20.11 -4.44 5.88
N VAL A 253 18.91 -4.93 6.17
CA VAL A 253 18.54 -5.49 7.48
C VAL A 253 19.21 -6.84 7.72
N HIS A 254 19.18 -7.77 6.76
CA HIS A 254 19.88 -9.04 6.85
C HIS A 254 21.36 -8.87 7.18
N ASN A 255 22.03 -7.87 6.62
CA ASN A 255 23.43 -7.56 6.85
C ASN A 255 23.69 -6.78 8.16
N SER A 256 22.68 -6.54 9.00
CA SER A 256 22.86 -5.87 10.28
C SER A 256 23.32 -6.84 11.39
N THR A 257 23.87 -6.29 12.47
CA THR A 257 24.35 -7.07 13.63
C THR A 257 23.73 -6.55 14.91
N ALA A 258 23.89 -7.31 16.01
CA ALA A 258 23.40 -6.89 17.33
C ALA A 258 24.06 -5.59 17.82
N GLU A 259 25.35 -5.34 17.47
CA GLU A 259 26.05 -4.11 17.83
C GLU A 259 25.67 -2.90 16.96
N ASN A 260 25.11 -3.15 15.78
CA ASN A 260 24.71 -2.11 14.84
C ASN A 260 23.38 -2.51 14.17
N PRO A 261 22.30 -2.57 14.96
CA PRO A 261 21.04 -3.11 14.49
C PRO A 261 20.34 -2.17 13.49
N ALA A 262 19.61 -2.79 12.58
CA ALA A 262 18.84 -2.07 11.56
C ALA A 262 17.39 -2.52 11.52
N LEU A 263 16.52 -1.58 11.15
CA LEU A 263 15.12 -1.82 10.83
C LEU A 263 14.85 -1.25 9.43
N CYS A 264 13.98 -1.88 8.66
CA CYS A 264 13.47 -1.29 7.44
C CYS A 264 11.95 -1.39 7.33
N LEU A 265 11.33 -0.36 6.75
CA LEU A 265 9.92 -0.37 6.40
C LEU A 265 9.77 -0.85 4.96
N ALA A 266 9.16 -2.02 4.77
CA ALA A 266 8.99 -2.63 3.45
C ALA A 266 7.67 -3.41 3.36
N SER A 267 7.24 -3.74 2.14
CA SER A 267 6.07 -4.61 1.92
C SER A 267 6.24 -5.96 2.63
N ALA A 268 5.21 -6.42 3.32
CA ALA A 268 5.19 -7.71 4.01
C ALA A 268 5.57 -8.88 3.09
N GLY A 269 5.29 -8.79 1.80
CA GLY A 269 5.68 -9.80 0.80
C GLY A 269 7.19 -10.03 0.70
N LYS A 270 8.02 -9.08 1.17
CA LYS A 270 9.48 -9.23 1.17
C LYS A 270 9.99 -10.27 2.17
N ILE A 271 9.14 -10.81 3.05
CA ILE A 271 9.49 -11.97 3.89
C ILE A 271 9.86 -13.21 3.04
N GLY A 272 9.39 -13.31 1.80
CA GLY A 272 9.77 -14.36 0.87
C GLY A 272 11.29 -14.51 0.68
N ASN A 273 12.04 -13.42 0.81
CA ASN A 273 13.51 -13.43 0.74
C ASN A 273 14.17 -14.31 1.83
N ARG A 274 13.48 -14.60 2.95
CA ARG A 274 13.94 -15.56 3.94
C ARG A 274 14.08 -16.95 3.35
N ASP A 275 13.09 -17.39 2.60
CA ASP A 275 13.03 -18.74 2.06
C ASP A 275 13.72 -18.84 0.68
N GLU A 276 13.64 -17.79 -0.13
CA GLU A 276 14.21 -17.74 -1.49
C GLU A 276 15.71 -17.43 -1.50
N SER A 277 16.17 -16.57 -0.60
CA SER A 277 17.55 -16.07 -0.55
C SER A 277 18.30 -16.39 0.75
N GLY A 278 17.63 -17.02 1.70
CA GLY A 278 18.23 -17.41 2.99
C GLY A 278 18.49 -16.22 3.91
N TYR A 279 17.69 -15.13 3.83
CA TYR A 279 17.89 -13.98 4.68
C TYR A 279 17.39 -14.21 6.11
N ASP A 280 18.19 -13.79 7.10
CA ASP A 280 17.83 -13.83 8.52
C ASP A 280 16.93 -12.65 8.86
N ILE A 281 15.69 -12.65 8.38
CA ILE A 281 14.73 -11.57 8.54
C ILE A 281 13.38 -12.05 9.09
N ALA A 282 12.75 -11.19 9.89
CA ALA A 282 11.35 -11.28 10.26
C ALA A 282 10.77 -9.86 10.35
N TRP A 283 9.47 -9.76 10.54
CA TRP A 283 8.79 -8.48 10.80
C TRP A 283 8.23 -8.39 12.21
N CYS A 284 7.92 -7.18 12.66
CA CYS A 284 7.21 -6.83 13.88
C CYS A 284 6.13 -5.78 13.60
#